data_1dfebbc1c522bb7cd1405ca1a8c3f718
#
_entry.id   1dfebbc1c522bb7cd1405ca1a8c3f718
#
_cell.length_a   1.000
_cell.length_b   1.000
_cell.length_c   1.000
_cell.angle_alpha   90.00
_cell.angle_beta   90.00
_cell.angle_gamma   90.00
#
_symmetry.space_group_name_H-M   'P 1'
#
loop_
_entity.id
_entity.type
_entity.pdbx_description
1 polymer ?
#
loop_
_entity_poly.entity_id
_entity_poly.type
_entity_poly.pdbx_seq_one_letter_code
_entity_poly.pdbx_strand_id
1 'polypeptide(L)'
;VSDNDYTVNRSGRDVTIRGKAPRNAMVEVYQNGKVADYLRIEGSEYQFTLEMRSNNDAFEIKIYDRNGVLLEDRIVNVMQGRDFLSQGEWDYNFFYGQNPQGDNNAWDDQKFGIAYGVTNNLTYAFDYYDTRNEDKLYQYGKHMAGYRFSNLFVPLVTKVSYYDSLLDDSEGYIGEIKSEVFSHKLSYRYERYSHQLAQDENKDSYQEVEMSGNYGRSDYFFRSSSKKYQDRTENIYDSGLSYDVSKALRINVDLGKTVRNQNERQS
;
A
#
# COMPACT_ATOMS: atom_id res chain seq x y z
N VAL A 1 -13.06 11.63 17.81
CA VAL A 1 -13.01 11.85 16.37
C VAL A 1 -12.41 10.59 15.80
N SER A 2 -13.12 9.86 14.95
CA SER A 2 -12.67 8.57 14.40
C SER A 2 -11.57 8.80 13.38
N ASP A 3 -10.55 7.95 13.36
CA ASP A 3 -9.35 8.04 12.52
C ASP A 3 -9.56 8.06 10.99
N ASN A 4 -10.81 8.09 10.50
CA ASN A 4 -11.13 7.90 9.10
C ASN A 4 -12.05 8.99 8.49
N ASP A 5 -12.15 10.15 9.09
CA ASP A 5 -13.00 11.23 8.54
C ASP A 5 -12.31 12.05 7.43
N TYR A 6 -11.34 11.49 6.74
CA TYR A 6 -10.71 12.16 5.60
C TYR A 6 -10.57 11.24 4.38
N THR A 7 -10.59 11.84 3.21
CA THR A 7 -10.30 11.19 1.93
C THR A 7 -9.14 11.88 1.24
N VAL A 8 -8.31 11.10 0.57
CA VAL A 8 -7.18 11.59 -0.22
C VAL A 8 -7.37 11.15 -1.65
N ASN A 9 -7.41 12.11 -2.56
CA ASN A 9 -7.45 11.87 -4.00
C ASN A 9 -6.23 12.50 -4.65
N ARG A 10 -5.57 11.76 -5.53
CA ARG A 10 -4.48 12.27 -6.34
C ARG A 10 -4.93 12.38 -7.80
N SER A 11 -4.63 13.51 -8.42
CA SER A 11 -4.79 13.74 -9.85
C SER A 11 -3.51 14.37 -10.37
N GLY A 12 -2.68 13.56 -11.00
CA GLY A 12 -1.37 14.02 -11.43
C GLY A 12 -0.45 14.35 -10.25
N ARG A 13 0.07 15.58 -10.25
CA ARG A 13 0.83 16.12 -9.12
C ARG A 13 -0.05 16.68 -8.02
N ASP A 14 -1.35 16.85 -8.25
CA ASP A 14 -2.25 17.43 -7.27
C ASP A 14 -2.76 16.35 -6.31
N VAL A 15 -2.63 16.63 -5.04
CA VAL A 15 -3.21 15.85 -3.95
C VAL A 15 -4.34 16.65 -3.34
N THR A 16 -5.55 16.13 -3.41
CA THR A 16 -6.72 16.71 -2.75
C THR A 16 -7.01 15.93 -1.49
N ILE A 17 -6.94 16.60 -0.35
CA ILE A 17 -7.23 16.07 0.98
C ILE A 17 -8.54 16.70 1.46
N ARG A 18 -9.52 15.86 1.75
CA ARG A 18 -10.82 16.29 2.30
C ARG A 18 -11.04 15.62 3.64
N GLY A 19 -11.63 16.35 4.56
CA GLY A 19 -11.97 15.78 5.86
C GLY A 19 -12.99 16.62 6.60
N LYS A 20 -13.28 16.20 7.84
CA LYS A 20 -14.18 16.90 8.74
C LYS A 20 -13.43 17.48 9.90
N ALA A 21 -13.85 18.67 10.31
CA ALA A 21 -13.34 19.33 11.51
C ALA A 21 -14.50 20.07 12.23
N PRO A 22 -14.37 20.31 13.53
CA PRO A 22 -15.35 21.10 14.27
C PRO A 22 -15.51 22.51 13.67
N ARG A 23 -16.71 23.05 13.79
CA ARG A 23 -16.98 24.43 13.36
C ARG A 23 -16.07 25.42 14.09
N ASN A 24 -15.56 26.39 13.37
CA ASN A 24 -14.57 27.38 13.82
C ASN A 24 -13.19 26.82 14.19
N ALA A 25 -12.92 25.54 13.88
CA ALA A 25 -11.57 24.99 13.95
C ALA A 25 -10.64 25.64 12.93
N MET A 26 -9.36 25.64 13.23
CA MET A 26 -8.29 25.91 12.26
C MET A 26 -7.69 24.58 11.83
N VAL A 27 -7.61 24.36 10.53
CA VAL A 27 -6.97 23.19 9.96
C VAL A 27 -5.72 23.64 9.22
N GLU A 28 -4.58 23.08 9.59
CA GLU A 28 -3.30 23.31 8.93
C GLU A 28 -2.87 22.02 8.23
N VAL A 29 -2.37 22.17 7.02
CA VAL A 29 -1.73 21.07 6.30
C VAL A 29 -0.23 21.35 6.15
N TYR A 30 0.56 20.38 6.51
CA TYR A 30 2.02 20.40 6.41
C TYR A 30 2.44 19.51 5.26
N GLN A 31 3.44 19.94 4.51
CA GLN A 31 4.14 19.16 3.50
C GLN A 31 5.62 19.11 3.88
N ASN A 32 6.13 17.91 4.14
CA ASN A 32 7.51 17.70 4.58
C ASN A 32 7.90 18.54 5.81
N GLY A 33 6.99 18.62 6.79
CA GLY A 33 7.19 19.35 8.06
C GLY A 33 7.08 20.88 7.95
N LYS A 34 6.69 21.42 6.80
CA LYS A 34 6.45 22.86 6.60
C LYS A 34 4.98 23.10 6.31
N VAL A 35 4.40 24.14 6.91
CA VAL A 35 3.04 24.56 6.61
C VAL A 35 2.93 24.83 5.11
N ALA A 36 2.06 24.07 4.44
CA ALA A 36 1.78 24.22 3.04
C ALA A 36 0.54 25.10 2.81
N ASP A 37 -0.49 24.93 3.64
CA ASP A 37 -1.72 25.70 3.59
C ASP A 37 -2.46 25.62 4.94
N TYR A 38 -3.44 26.52 5.16
CA TYR A 38 -4.31 26.51 6.33
C TYR A 38 -5.68 27.06 6.01
N LEU A 39 -6.70 26.58 6.71
CA LEU A 39 -8.10 26.99 6.52
C LEU A 39 -8.82 27.08 7.85
N ARG A 40 -9.58 28.19 8.06
CA ARG A 40 -10.54 28.30 9.15
C ARG A 40 -11.89 27.75 8.69
N ILE A 41 -12.42 26.81 9.44
CA ILE A 41 -13.63 26.06 9.07
C ILE A 41 -14.87 26.86 9.46
N GLU A 42 -15.67 27.25 8.48
CA GLU A 42 -16.99 27.85 8.72
C GLU A 42 -18.10 26.81 8.86
N GLY A 43 -17.97 25.69 8.17
CA GLY A 43 -18.87 24.54 8.19
C GLY A 43 -18.38 23.40 9.07
N SER A 44 -18.37 22.18 8.54
CA SER A 44 -17.87 20.97 9.18
C SER A 44 -16.86 20.20 8.32
N GLU A 45 -16.53 20.69 7.14
CA GLU A 45 -15.67 20.02 6.18
C GLU A 45 -14.56 20.95 5.71
N TYR A 46 -13.41 20.36 5.39
CA TYR A 46 -12.28 21.04 4.76
C TYR A 46 -11.82 20.32 3.50
N GLN A 47 -11.22 21.07 2.60
CA GLN A 47 -10.56 20.55 1.42
C GLN A 47 -9.30 21.37 1.15
N PHE A 48 -8.18 20.66 0.96
CA PHE A 48 -6.94 21.24 0.45
C PHE A 48 -6.59 20.57 -0.87
N THR A 49 -6.07 21.35 -1.80
CA THR A 49 -5.44 20.81 -3.04
C THR A 49 -4.03 21.31 -3.08
N LEU A 50 -3.08 20.39 -3.00
CA LEU A 50 -1.65 20.65 -2.84
C LEU A 50 -0.88 20.02 -3.99
N GLU A 51 0.12 20.72 -4.49
CA GLU A 51 1.01 20.16 -5.50
C GLU A 51 2.12 19.34 -4.83
N MET A 52 2.27 18.09 -5.27
CA MET A 52 3.39 17.24 -4.87
C MET A 52 4.67 17.69 -5.59
N ARG A 53 5.70 17.95 -4.80
CA ARG A 53 7.04 18.28 -5.29
C ARG A 53 7.86 17.03 -5.59
N SER A 54 7.59 15.97 -4.86
CA SER A 54 8.24 14.66 -5.02
C SER A 54 7.27 13.53 -4.69
N ASN A 55 7.57 12.32 -5.17
CA ASN A 55 6.79 11.13 -4.83
C ASN A 55 6.93 10.71 -3.35
N ASN A 56 7.84 11.32 -2.60
CA ASN A 56 8.08 11.05 -1.18
C ASN A 56 7.55 12.16 -0.27
N ASP A 57 6.71 13.06 -0.77
CA ASP A 57 6.14 14.12 0.06
C ASP A 57 5.26 13.52 1.16
N ALA A 58 5.57 13.86 2.40
CA ALA A 58 4.77 13.51 3.56
C ALA A 58 3.82 14.66 3.87
N PHE A 59 2.55 14.34 4.07
CA PHE A 59 1.54 15.30 4.48
C PHE A 59 1.09 14.99 5.91
N GLU A 60 0.90 16.06 6.67
CA GLU A 60 0.41 16.02 8.05
C GLU A 60 -0.70 17.04 8.19
N ILE A 61 -1.79 16.70 8.86
CA ILE A 61 -2.91 17.59 9.12
C ILE A 61 -3.01 17.81 10.61
N LYS A 62 -3.04 19.07 11.02
CA LYS A 62 -3.28 19.49 12.40
C LYS A 62 -4.57 20.27 12.48
N ILE A 63 -5.43 19.87 13.41
CA ILE A 63 -6.73 20.51 13.65
C ILE A 63 -6.68 21.13 15.04
N TYR A 64 -6.92 22.44 15.10
CA TYR A 64 -6.97 23.20 16.33
C TYR A 64 -8.38 23.72 16.60
N ASP A 65 -8.76 23.79 17.86
CA ASP A 65 -10.00 24.46 18.23
C ASP A 65 -9.91 25.99 18.03
N ARG A 66 -11.00 26.69 18.31
CA ARG A 66 -11.04 28.16 18.24
C ARG A 66 -10.07 28.87 19.19
N ASN A 67 -9.58 28.21 20.23
CA ASN A 67 -8.66 28.74 21.24
C ASN A 67 -7.20 28.37 20.93
N GLY A 68 -6.94 27.67 19.81
CA GLY A 68 -5.61 27.22 19.42
C GLY A 68 -5.15 25.93 20.10
N VAL A 69 -6.04 25.20 20.75
CA VAL A 69 -5.72 23.89 21.33
C VAL A 69 -5.73 22.83 20.24
N LEU A 70 -4.67 22.05 20.12
CA LEU A 70 -4.55 20.94 19.17
C LEU A 70 -5.58 19.87 19.52
N LEU A 71 -6.52 19.62 18.61
CA LEU A 71 -7.54 18.58 18.73
C LEU A 71 -7.11 17.29 18.07
N GLU A 72 -6.37 17.40 16.96
CA GLU A 72 -5.97 16.27 16.17
C GLU A 72 -4.66 16.55 15.44
N ASP A 73 -3.82 15.53 15.35
CA ASP A 73 -2.57 15.50 14.60
C ASP A 73 -2.53 14.16 13.87
N ARG A 74 -2.49 14.19 12.53
CA ARG A 74 -2.50 12.97 11.72
C ARG A 74 -1.55 13.06 10.55
N ILE A 75 -0.85 11.96 10.31
CA ILE A 75 -0.07 11.77 9.09
C ILE A 75 -1.01 11.28 7.98
N VAL A 76 -1.01 12.00 6.87
CA VAL A 76 -1.80 11.63 5.69
C VAL A 76 -0.93 10.74 4.81
N ASN A 77 -1.28 9.46 4.77
CA ASN A 77 -0.69 8.54 3.81
C ASN A 77 -1.30 8.77 2.43
N VAL A 78 -0.65 9.59 1.64
CA VAL A 78 -0.93 9.63 0.21
C VAL A 78 -0.41 8.30 -0.34
N MET A 79 -1.32 7.43 -0.83
CA MET A 79 -0.89 6.20 -1.52
C MET A 79 -0.02 6.58 -2.71
N GLN A 80 1.26 6.69 -2.46
CA GLN A 80 2.27 6.97 -3.45
C GLN A 80 2.90 5.66 -3.87
N GLY A 81 2.70 5.31 -5.08
CA GLY A 81 3.49 4.32 -5.74
C GLY A 81 3.73 4.81 -7.15
N ARG A 82 4.87 4.49 -7.71
CA ARG A 82 5.15 4.51 -9.15
C ARG A 82 4.04 3.83 -9.96
N ASP A 83 3.05 3.28 -9.26
CA ASP A 83 1.94 2.50 -9.80
C ASP A 83 0.92 3.36 -10.55
N PHE A 84 0.88 4.70 -10.30
CA PHE A 84 -0.09 5.60 -10.92
C PHE A 84 0.50 6.98 -11.18
N LEU A 85 1.08 7.13 -12.36
CA LEU A 85 1.58 8.39 -12.90
C LEU A 85 0.52 9.06 -13.79
N SER A 86 0.59 10.38 -13.93
CA SER A 86 -0.22 11.10 -14.92
C SER A 86 0.22 10.79 -16.33
N GLN A 87 -0.65 11.01 -17.29
CA GLN A 87 -0.32 10.84 -18.70
C GLN A 87 0.92 11.67 -19.07
N GLY A 88 1.92 11.03 -19.67
CA GLY A 88 3.17 11.63 -20.08
C GLY A 88 4.19 11.84 -18.96
N GLU A 89 3.84 11.54 -17.71
CA GLU A 89 4.75 11.63 -16.58
C GLU A 89 5.70 10.42 -16.55
N TRP A 90 6.96 10.67 -16.24
CA TRP A 90 8.00 9.66 -16.07
C TRP A 90 8.48 9.67 -14.62
N ASP A 91 8.78 8.48 -14.10
CA ASP A 91 9.51 8.28 -12.86
C ASP A 91 10.62 7.27 -13.08
N TYR A 92 11.77 7.52 -12.47
CA TYR A 92 12.91 6.62 -12.52
C TYR A 92 13.57 6.54 -11.15
N ASN A 93 14.10 5.39 -10.83
CA ASN A 93 14.95 5.22 -9.66
C ASN A 93 16.16 4.37 -10.02
N PHE A 94 17.24 4.66 -9.34
CA PHE A 94 18.44 3.85 -9.33
C PHE A 94 18.84 3.67 -7.87
N PHE A 95 19.13 2.45 -7.50
CA PHE A 95 19.66 2.09 -6.20
C PHE A 95 20.91 1.24 -6.40
N TYR A 96 21.96 1.57 -5.68
CA TYR A 96 23.16 0.78 -5.54
C TYR A 96 23.49 0.72 -4.06
N GLY A 97 23.69 -0.48 -3.51
CA GLY A 97 23.95 -0.67 -2.10
C GLY A 97 24.92 -1.83 -1.89
N GLN A 98 25.74 -1.72 -0.84
CA GLN A 98 26.55 -2.80 -0.32
C GLN A 98 25.86 -3.36 0.91
N ASN A 99 25.73 -4.69 0.96
CA ASN A 99 25.21 -5.32 2.17
C ASN A 99 26.32 -5.32 3.25
N PRO A 100 26.16 -4.60 4.38
CA PRO A 100 27.20 -4.45 5.40
C PRO A 100 27.37 -5.67 6.32
N GLN A 101 26.62 -6.76 6.13
CA GLN A 101 26.78 -7.97 6.93
C GLN A 101 27.97 -8.81 6.42
N GLY A 102 29.14 -8.32 6.77
CA GLY A 102 30.41 -8.94 7.09
C GLY A 102 30.77 -10.28 6.48
N ASP A 103 31.29 -10.31 5.34
CA ASP A 103 32.51 -11.05 4.93
C ASP A 103 33.07 -10.31 3.71
N ASN A 104 34.39 -10.38 3.49
CA ASN A 104 35.13 -9.60 2.50
C ASN A 104 34.66 -9.73 1.02
N ASN A 105 33.50 -10.29 0.76
CA ASN A 105 32.80 -10.30 -0.51
C ASN A 105 31.60 -9.35 -0.42
N ALA A 106 31.85 -8.06 -0.58
CA ALA A 106 30.83 -7.05 -0.68
C ALA A 106 29.84 -7.40 -1.80
N TRP A 107 28.56 -7.56 -1.43
CA TRP A 107 27.49 -7.81 -2.39
C TRP A 107 26.93 -6.48 -2.83
N ASP A 108 26.95 -6.26 -4.11
CA ASP A 108 26.37 -5.07 -4.71
C ASP A 108 24.93 -5.37 -5.10
N ASP A 109 23.97 -4.85 -4.33
CA ASP A 109 22.58 -4.83 -4.73
C ASP A 109 22.37 -3.68 -5.70
N GLN A 110 21.88 -3.98 -6.89
CA GLN A 110 21.56 -2.98 -7.90
C GLN A 110 20.07 -3.06 -8.24
N LYS A 111 19.45 -1.91 -8.28
CA LYS A 111 18.08 -1.79 -8.77
C LYS A 111 18.00 -0.59 -9.72
N PHE A 112 17.49 -0.83 -10.89
CA PHE A 112 17.07 0.21 -11.82
C PHE A 112 15.58 0.08 -12.08
N GLY A 113 14.89 1.20 -12.13
CA GLY A 113 13.48 1.18 -12.45
C GLY A 113 13.04 2.42 -13.20
N ILE A 114 12.10 2.22 -14.12
CA ILE A 114 11.45 3.26 -14.89
C ILE A 114 9.95 3.04 -14.90
N ALA A 115 9.18 4.10 -14.81
CA ALA A 115 7.74 4.06 -14.94
C ALA A 115 7.25 5.19 -15.84
N TYR A 116 6.15 4.97 -16.53
CA TYR A 116 5.52 5.91 -17.44
C TYR A 116 4.01 5.91 -17.34
N GLY A 117 3.41 7.09 -17.17
CA GLY A 117 1.98 7.30 -17.25
C GLY A 117 1.51 7.26 -18.71
N VAL A 118 0.94 6.13 -19.12
CA VAL A 118 0.42 5.93 -20.49
C VAL A 118 -0.86 6.74 -20.68
N THR A 119 -1.72 6.75 -19.67
CA THR A 119 -2.89 7.63 -19.56
C THR A 119 -3.01 8.09 -18.11
N ASN A 120 -3.95 8.98 -17.79
CA ASN A 120 -4.20 9.39 -16.39
C ASN A 120 -4.64 8.21 -15.48
N ASN A 121 -5.02 7.09 -16.07
CA ASN A 121 -5.50 5.92 -15.36
C ASN A 121 -4.61 4.70 -15.50
N LEU A 122 -3.68 4.69 -16.46
CA LEU A 122 -2.81 3.55 -16.76
C LEU A 122 -1.35 3.95 -16.62
N THR A 123 -0.64 3.27 -15.77
CA THR A 123 0.82 3.38 -15.63
C THR A 123 1.46 2.03 -15.97
N TYR A 124 2.54 2.08 -16.71
CA TYR A 124 3.42 0.95 -16.93
C TYR A 124 4.76 1.21 -16.26
N ALA A 125 5.34 0.21 -15.62
CA ALA A 125 6.66 0.29 -15.04
C ALA A 125 7.48 -0.97 -15.35
N PHE A 126 8.78 -0.77 -15.41
CA PHE A 126 9.78 -1.81 -15.49
C PHE A 126 10.82 -1.58 -14.40
N ASP A 127 11.12 -2.62 -13.63
CA ASP A 127 12.20 -2.64 -12.64
C ASP A 127 13.15 -3.79 -12.96
N TYR A 128 14.43 -3.51 -12.97
CA TYR A 128 15.51 -4.49 -13.00
C TYR A 128 16.11 -4.63 -11.62
N TYR A 129 16.36 -5.86 -11.21
CA TYR A 129 16.99 -6.20 -9.94
C TYR A 129 18.17 -7.13 -10.19
N ASP A 130 19.28 -6.77 -9.58
CA ASP A 130 20.48 -7.60 -9.47
C ASP A 130 20.84 -7.62 -7.99
N THR A 131 20.57 -8.73 -7.35
CA THR A 131 20.76 -8.88 -5.90
C THR A 131 21.32 -10.25 -5.60
N ARG A 132 22.09 -10.32 -4.53
CA ARG A 132 22.67 -11.58 -4.06
C ARG A 132 22.26 -11.81 -2.62
N ASN A 133 21.71 -12.97 -2.37
CA ASN A 133 21.36 -13.41 -1.03
C ASN A 133 22.13 -14.69 -0.71
N GLU A 134 22.93 -14.65 0.37
CA GLU A 134 23.87 -15.71 0.71
C GLU A 134 24.78 -16.02 -0.49
N ASP A 135 24.76 -17.22 -1.04
CA ASP A 135 25.58 -17.61 -2.19
C ASP A 135 24.82 -17.59 -3.53
N LYS A 136 23.56 -17.14 -3.53
CA LYS A 136 22.72 -17.13 -4.74
C LYS A 136 22.62 -15.73 -5.34
N LEU A 137 22.90 -15.64 -6.63
CA LEU A 137 22.67 -14.46 -7.44
C LEU A 137 21.23 -14.49 -7.98
N TYR A 138 20.52 -13.38 -7.86
CA TYR A 138 19.19 -13.19 -8.42
C TYR A 138 19.22 -12.00 -9.37
N GLN A 139 18.95 -12.27 -10.64
CA GLN A 139 18.78 -11.23 -11.65
C GLN A 139 17.40 -11.40 -12.27
N TYR A 140 16.55 -10.40 -12.12
CA TYR A 140 15.21 -10.46 -12.70
C TYR A 140 14.71 -9.12 -13.14
N GLY A 141 13.90 -9.16 -14.19
CA GLY A 141 13.06 -8.05 -14.64
C GLY A 141 11.67 -8.15 -13.99
N LYS A 142 11.09 -7.03 -13.65
CA LYS A 142 9.70 -6.92 -13.22
C LYS A 142 8.97 -5.95 -14.11
N HIS A 143 7.98 -6.43 -14.82
CA HIS A 143 7.05 -5.62 -15.58
C HIS A 143 5.78 -5.41 -14.76
N MET A 144 5.28 -4.19 -14.69
CA MET A 144 4.10 -3.85 -13.93
C MET A 144 3.16 -2.99 -14.75
N ALA A 145 1.88 -3.29 -14.70
CA ALA A 145 0.82 -2.43 -15.20
C ALA A 145 -0.18 -2.14 -14.08
N GLY A 146 -0.42 -0.87 -13.79
CA GLY A 146 -1.41 -0.39 -12.83
C GLY A 146 -2.53 0.35 -13.54
N TYR A 147 -3.79 -0.01 -13.26
CA TYR A 147 -4.96 0.66 -13.82
C TYR A 147 -5.93 1.13 -12.73
N ARG A 148 -6.32 2.40 -12.81
CA ARG A 148 -7.31 3.01 -11.92
C ARG A 148 -8.62 3.19 -12.68
N PHE A 149 -9.68 2.59 -12.18
CA PHE A 149 -11.03 2.77 -12.70
C PHE A 149 -11.65 4.02 -12.06
N SER A 150 -11.58 5.14 -12.76
CA SER A 150 -12.10 6.43 -12.26
C SER A 150 -13.61 6.61 -12.47
N ASN A 151 -14.20 5.82 -13.38
CA ASN A 151 -15.60 5.97 -13.80
C ASN A 151 -16.56 4.97 -13.12
N LEU A 152 -16.05 4.15 -12.20
CA LEU A 152 -16.89 3.24 -11.44
C LEU A 152 -17.50 3.93 -10.24
N PHE A 153 -18.71 3.52 -9.87
CA PHE A 153 -19.37 3.96 -8.64
C PHE A 153 -18.52 3.70 -7.38
N VAL A 154 -17.68 2.70 -7.45
CA VAL A 154 -16.72 2.30 -6.42
C VAL A 154 -15.32 2.50 -6.97
N PRO A 155 -14.44 3.28 -6.33
CA PRO A 155 -13.05 3.42 -6.75
C PRO A 155 -12.37 2.04 -6.75
N LEU A 156 -11.80 1.65 -7.86
CA LEU A 156 -11.11 0.37 -8.02
C LEU A 156 -9.73 0.60 -8.60
N VAL A 157 -8.75 -0.04 -8.01
CA VAL A 157 -7.37 -0.05 -8.46
C VAL A 157 -6.96 -1.48 -8.72
N THR A 158 -6.42 -1.74 -9.89
CA THR A 158 -5.84 -3.04 -10.23
C THR A 158 -4.36 -2.89 -10.57
N LYS A 159 -3.57 -3.89 -10.20
CA LYS A 159 -2.16 -3.95 -10.50
C LYS A 159 -1.79 -5.38 -10.87
N VAL A 160 -1.08 -5.53 -11.97
CA VAL A 160 -0.52 -6.81 -12.41
C VAL A 160 0.99 -6.64 -12.54
N SER A 161 1.74 -7.56 -11.99
CA SER A 161 3.19 -7.62 -12.13
C SER A 161 3.59 -8.98 -12.67
N TYR A 162 4.52 -8.97 -13.61
CA TYR A 162 5.17 -10.15 -14.16
C TYR A 162 6.66 -10.07 -13.85
N TYR A 163 7.21 -11.15 -13.36
CA TYR A 163 8.62 -11.29 -13.03
C TYR A 163 9.24 -12.32 -13.96
N ASP A 164 10.38 -11.97 -14.51
CA ASP A 164 11.14 -12.80 -15.43
C ASP A 164 12.58 -12.89 -14.94
N SER A 165 13.07 -14.10 -14.67
CA SER A 165 14.46 -14.33 -14.29
C SER A 165 15.34 -14.21 -15.52
N LEU A 166 16.47 -13.52 -15.38
CA LEU A 166 17.46 -13.38 -16.44
C LEU A 166 18.53 -14.47 -16.37
N LEU A 167 18.51 -15.29 -15.32
CA LEU A 167 19.49 -16.36 -15.09
C LEU A 167 18.98 -17.75 -15.48
N ASP A 168 17.66 -17.93 -15.45
CA ASP A 168 16.98 -19.17 -15.72
C ASP A 168 15.56 -18.92 -16.28
N ASP A 169 14.83 -19.96 -16.59
CA ASP A 169 13.45 -19.88 -17.14
C ASP A 169 12.39 -19.67 -16.03
N SER A 170 12.78 -19.06 -14.91
CA SER A 170 11.86 -18.83 -13.79
C SER A 170 11.01 -17.59 -14.00
N GLU A 171 9.73 -17.69 -13.71
CA GLU A 171 8.76 -16.61 -13.86
C GLU A 171 7.84 -16.48 -12.64
N GLY A 172 7.22 -15.32 -12.49
CA GLY A 172 6.28 -15.07 -11.42
C GLY A 172 5.23 -14.03 -11.80
N TYR A 173 4.07 -14.14 -11.17
CA TYR A 173 2.94 -13.23 -11.40
C TYR A 173 2.38 -12.74 -10.07
N ILE A 174 2.08 -11.45 -9.99
CA ILE A 174 1.33 -10.87 -8.88
C ILE A 174 0.16 -10.08 -9.45
N GLY A 175 -1.05 -10.39 -8.99
CA GLY A 175 -2.25 -9.60 -9.26
C GLY A 175 -2.77 -9.00 -7.96
N GLU A 176 -3.08 -7.71 -7.97
CA GLU A 176 -3.67 -7.00 -6.84
C GLU A 176 -4.90 -6.23 -7.30
N ILE A 177 -5.95 -6.28 -6.49
CA ILE A 177 -7.17 -5.47 -6.65
C ILE A 177 -7.42 -4.80 -5.32
N LYS A 178 -7.60 -3.48 -5.33
CA LYS A 178 -7.89 -2.69 -4.14
C LYS A 178 -9.07 -1.76 -4.39
N SER A 179 -9.93 -1.65 -3.41
CA SER A 179 -11.04 -0.73 -3.41
C SER A 179 -11.18 -0.09 -2.04
N GLU A 180 -11.53 1.17 -2.01
CA GLU A 180 -11.86 1.88 -0.78
C GLU A 180 -13.16 2.67 -0.99
N VAL A 181 -14.18 2.36 -0.19
CA VAL A 181 -15.48 3.02 -0.23
C VAL A 181 -15.80 3.53 1.16
N PHE A 182 -15.91 4.86 1.28
CA PHE A 182 -16.00 5.52 2.58
C PHE A 182 -14.82 5.13 3.48
N SER A 183 -15.10 4.47 4.57
CA SER A 183 -14.11 3.98 5.54
C SER A 183 -13.84 2.48 5.43
N HIS A 184 -14.31 1.83 4.36
CA HIS A 184 -14.16 0.39 4.16
C HIS A 184 -13.16 0.11 3.05
N LYS A 185 -12.17 -0.72 3.34
CA LYS A 185 -11.12 -1.14 2.40
C LYS A 185 -11.31 -2.61 2.09
N LEU A 186 -11.20 -2.95 0.82
CA LEU A 186 -11.17 -4.32 0.33
C LEU A 186 -9.92 -4.49 -0.51
N SER A 187 -9.13 -5.50 -0.24
CA SER A 187 -8.01 -5.89 -1.08
C SER A 187 -8.04 -7.38 -1.39
N TYR A 188 -7.62 -7.70 -2.59
CA TYR A 188 -7.33 -9.06 -3.03
C TYR A 188 -5.95 -9.08 -3.64
N ARG A 189 -5.14 -10.09 -3.27
CA ARG A 189 -3.81 -10.33 -3.81
C ARG A 189 -3.65 -11.79 -4.18
N TYR A 190 -3.12 -12.02 -5.36
CA TYR A 190 -2.73 -13.33 -5.86
C TYR A 190 -1.27 -13.30 -6.30
N GLU A 191 -0.50 -14.29 -5.88
CA GLU A 191 0.89 -14.47 -6.27
C GLU A 191 1.11 -15.90 -6.75
N ARG A 192 1.91 -16.05 -7.78
CA ARG A 192 2.41 -17.32 -8.25
C ARG A 192 3.86 -17.15 -8.68
N TYR A 193 4.71 -18.03 -8.24
CA TYR A 193 6.13 -18.03 -8.61
C TYR A 193 6.54 -19.43 -9.06
N SER A 194 7.48 -19.50 -10.01
CA SER A 194 8.30 -20.70 -10.17
C SER A 194 9.24 -20.82 -8.96
N HIS A 195 9.62 -22.03 -8.62
CA HIS A 195 10.34 -22.35 -7.37
C HIS A 195 11.60 -21.52 -7.09
N GLN A 196 12.25 -21.01 -8.13
CA GLN A 196 13.52 -20.32 -8.00
C GLN A 196 13.38 -18.83 -7.66
N LEU A 197 12.23 -18.21 -8.00
CA LEU A 197 11.94 -16.82 -7.67
C LEU A 197 11.21 -16.64 -6.32
N ALA A 198 10.74 -17.73 -5.73
CA ALA A 198 10.10 -17.67 -4.42
C ALA A 198 11.17 -17.49 -3.34
N GLN A 199 11.08 -16.38 -2.60
CA GLN A 199 11.93 -16.15 -1.39
C GLN A 199 11.72 -17.25 -0.33
N ASP A 200 10.60 -17.95 -0.38
CA ASP A 200 10.25 -19.09 0.46
C ASP A 200 10.33 -20.32 -0.46
N GLU A 201 11.40 -21.08 -0.35
CA GLU A 201 11.90 -22.11 -1.31
C GLU A 201 10.89 -23.17 -1.79
N ASN A 202 9.69 -23.23 -1.21
CA ASN A 202 8.68 -24.21 -1.56
C ASN A 202 7.29 -23.62 -1.78
N LYS A 203 7.14 -22.27 -1.87
CA LYS A 203 5.83 -21.65 -2.05
C LYS A 203 5.47 -21.53 -3.53
N ASP A 204 4.45 -22.28 -3.96
CA ASP A 204 3.93 -22.25 -5.35
C ASP A 204 3.02 -21.05 -5.59
N SER A 205 2.14 -20.75 -4.64
CA SER A 205 1.20 -19.64 -4.78
C SER A 205 0.73 -19.08 -3.43
N TYR A 206 0.29 -17.85 -3.46
CA TYR A 206 -0.31 -17.15 -2.34
C TYR A 206 -1.56 -16.42 -2.79
N GLN A 207 -2.60 -16.49 -1.96
CA GLN A 207 -3.83 -15.73 -2.15
C GLN A 207 -4.18 -15.06 -0.83
N GLU A 208 -4.65 -13.83 -0.90
CA GLU A 208 -5.09 -13.09 0.27
C GLU A 208 -6.31 -12.23 -0.09
N VAL A 209 -7.30 -12.26 0.79
CA VAL A 209 -8.40 -11.32 0.84
C VAL A 209 -8.32 -10.59 2.17
N GLU A 210 -8.33 -9.28 2.14
CA GLU A 210 -8.40 -8.45 3.32
C GLU A 210 -9.56 -7.47 3.21
N MET A 211 -10.32 -7.35 4.27
CA MET A 211 -11.36 -6.36 4.43
C MET A 211 -11.18 -5.67 5.77
N SER A 212 -11.17 -4.35 5.78
CA SER A 212 -11.10 -3.56 7.00
C SER A 212 -11.96 -2.31 6.88
N GLY A 213 -12.31 -1.73 8.01
CA GLY A 213 -13.07 -0.50 8.02
C GLY A 213 -13.53 -0.11 9.40
N ASN A 214 -14.25 1.01 9.45
CA ASN A 214 -14.87 1.45 10.67
C ASN A 214 -16.38 1.70 10.49
N TYR A 215 -17.10 1.54 11.57
CA TYR A 215 -18.52 1.91 11.67
C TYR A 215 -18.79 2.52 13.04
N GLY A 216 -18.97 3.84 13.07
CA GLY A 216 -19.19 4.59 14.30
C GLY A 216 -17.98 4.54 15.23
N ARG A 217 -18.10 3.80 16.35
CA ARG A 217 -17.05 3.61 17.36
C ARG A 217 -16.34 2.26 17.26
N SER A 218 -16.60 1.53 16.18
CA SER A 218 -16.06 0.19 15.98
C SER A 218 -15.15 0.18 14.79
N ASP A 219 -13.95 -0.41 14.95
CA ASP A 219 -13.08 -0.78 13.84
C ASP A 219 -13.12 -2.29 13.69
N TYR A 220 -13.04 -2.77 12.47
CA TYR A 220 -12.98 -4.17 12.18
C TYR A 220 -11.96 -4.49 11.11
N PHE A 221 -11.40 -5.68 11.17
CA PHE A 221 -10.67 -6.26 10.08
C PHE A 221 -10.97 -7.75 9.93
N PHE A 222 -10.84 -8.23 8.73
CA PHE A 222 -10.87 -9.64 8.37
C PHE A 222 -9.81 -9.88 7.33
N ARG A 223 -9.01 -10.92 7.53
CA ARG A 223 -8.01 -11.38 6.56
C ARG A 223 -8.10 -12.89 6.42
N SER A 224 -8.16 -13.35 5.17
CA SER A 224 -8.06 -14.76 4.84
C SER A 224 -6.94 -14.92 3.84
N SER A 225 -5.96 -15.77 4.14
CA SER A 225 -4.89 -16.07 3.22
C SER A 225 -4.69 -17.58 3.06
N SER A 226 -4.27 -17.96 1.86
CA SER A 226 -3.93 -19.34 1.51
C SER A 226 -2.54 -19.36 0.89
N LYS A 227 -1.65 -20.13 1.49
CA LYS A 227 -0.31 -20.42 0.98
C LYS A 227 -0.28 -21.86 0.51
N LYS A 228 0.00 -22.05 -0.76
CA LYS A 228 0.17 -23.38 -1.33
C LYS A 228 1.65 -23.66 -1.52
N TYR A 229 2.09 -24.76 -0.95
CA TYR A 229 3.43 -25.33 -1.09
C TYR A 229 3.33 -26.64 -1.90
N GLN A 230 4.44 -27.19 -2.30
CA GLN A 230 4.48 -28.47 -3.01
C GLN A 230 3.86 -29.63 -2.21
N ASP A 231 4.08 -29.64 -0.91
CA ASP A 231 3.71 -30.73 0.00
C ASP A 231 2.49 -30.43 0.88
N ARG A 232 2.11 -29.14 1.01
CA ARG A 232 1.04 -28.72 1.90
C ARG A 232 0.34 -27.45 1.44
N THR A 233 -0.84 -27.23 2.00
CA THR A 233 -1.57 -25.97 1.91
C THR A 233 -1.79 -25.44 3.34
N GLU A 234 -1.50 -24.17 3.54
CA GLU A 234 -1.71 -23.47 4.80
C GLU A 234 -2.74 -22.34 4.60
N ASN A 235 -3.86 -22.42 5.32
CA ASN A 235 -4.89 -21.40 5.31
C ASN A 235 -4.86 -20.67 6.67
N ILE A 236 -4.80 -19.35 6.61
CA ILE A 236 -4.74 -18.48 7.78
C ILE A 236 -5.96 -17.57 7.74
N TYR A 237 -6.67 -17.48 8.84
CA TYR A 237 -7.83 -16.63 9.02
C TYR A 237 -7.60 -15.77 10.25
N ASP A 238 -7.61 -14.45 10.06
CA ASP A 238 -7.47 -13.48 11.13
C ASP A 238 -8.66 -12.53 11.08
N SER A 239 -9.19 -12.18 12.23
CA SER A 239 -10.24 -11.16 12.34
C SER A 239 -10.09 -10.41 13.65
N GLY A 240 -10.44 -9.14 13.66
CA GLY A 240 -10.41 -8.31 14.84
C GLY A 240 -11.58 -7.34 14.85
N LEU A 241 -12.04 -7.04 16.04
CA LEU A 241 -13.04 -6.03 16.33
C LEU A 241 -12.54 -5.17 17.48
N SER A 242 -12.54 -3.87 17.28
CA SER A 242 -12.24 -2.88 18.31
C SER A 242 -13.48 -2.03 18.56
N TYR A 243 -13.75 -1.69 19.81
CA TYR A 243 -14.86 -0.81 20.17
C TYR A 243 -14.46 0.21 21.22
N ASP A 244 -14.67 1.50 20.90
CA ASP A 244 -14.43 2.60 21.82
C ASP A 244 -15.63 2.78 22.76
N VAL A 245 -15.53 2.21 23.97
CA VAL A 245 -16.55 2.35 25.03
C VAL A 245 -16.62 3.80 25.49
N SER A 246 -15.44 4.44 25.65
CA SER A 246 -15.29 5.84 26.02
C SER A 246 -13.99 6.39 25.45
N LYS A 247 -13.72 7.69 25.63
CA LYS A 247 -12.42 8.30 25.24
C LYS A 247 -11.20 7.67 25.93
N ALA A 248 -11.41 7.00 27.06
CA ALA A 248 -10.35 6.41 27.88
C ALA A 248 -10.34 4.86 27.85
N LEU A 249 -11.34 4.23 27.25
CA LEU A 249 -11.48 2.77 27.26
C LEU A 249 -11.82 2.25 25.86
N ARG A 250 -10.94 1.40 25.32
CA ARG A 250 -11.14 0.63 24.09
C ARG A 250 -11.07 -0.87 24.40
N ILE A 251 -11.98 -1.63 23.85
CA ILE A 251 -12.00 -3.09 23.93
C ILE A 251 -11.60 -3.64 22.57
N ASN A 252 -10.61 -4.55 22.55
CA ASN A 252 -10.17 -5.23 21.34
C ASN A 252 -10.39 -6.74 21.50
N VAL A 253 -10.88 -7.37 20.46
CA VAL A 253 -11.04 -8.82 20.36
C VAL A 253 -10.43 -9.26 19.04
N ASP A 254 -9.39 -10.09 19.12
CA ASP A 254 -8.71 -10.64 17.94
C ASP A 254 -8.85 -12.17 17.96
N LEU A 255 -9.17 -12.72 16.80
CA LEU A 255 -9.33 -14.15 16.58
C LEU A 255 -8.45 -14.57 15.41
N GLY A 256 -7.64 -15.61 15.62
CA GLY A 256 -6.79 -16.19 14.58
C GLY A 256 -6.95 -17.70 14.52
N LYS A 257 -6.93 -18.24 13.29
CA LYS A 257 -6.95 -19.68 13.04
C LYS A 257 -6.03 -20.02 11.88
N THR A 258 -5.14 -20.98 12.09
CA THR A 258 -4.32 -21.57 11.03
C THR A 258 -4.72 -23.03 10.83
N VAL A 259 -4.98 -23.39 9.58
CA VAL A 259 -5.31 -24.77 9.17
C VAL A 259 -4.25 -25.23 8.17
N ARG A 260 -3.58 -26.34 8.45
CA ARG A 260 -2.57 -26.96 7.60
C ARG A 260 -3.08 -28.30 7.10
N ASN A 261 -3.15 -28.45 5.78
CA ASN A 261 -3.51 -29.68 5.10
C ASN A 261 -2.29 -30.20 4.33
N GLN A 262 -1.92 -31.45 4.54
CA GLN A 262 -0.92 -32.11 3.72
C GLN A 262 -1.53 -32.45 2.36
N ASN A 263 -0.83 -32.13 1.28
CA ASN A 263 -1.23 -32.52 -0.05
C ASN A 263 -0.86 -33.99 -0.24
N GLU A 264 -1.84 -34.86 -0.44
CA GLU A 264 -1.55 -36.25 -0.83
C GLU A 264 -0.81 -36.23 -2.17
N ARG A 265 0.42 -36.75 -2.19
CA ARG A 265 1.13 -36.98 -3.46
C ARG A 265 0.34 -38.06 -4.19
N GLN A 266 -0.34 -37.69 -5.26
CA GLN A 266 -0.81 -38.68 -6.23
C GLN A 266 0.45 -39.26 -6.88
N SER A 267 0.77 -40.49 -6.47
CA SER A 267 1.83 -41.35 -7.03
C SER A 267 1.44 -41.85 -8.40
#